data_8df8b39a5b08802166b0f72aba9c1309
#
_entry.id   8df8b39a5b08802166b0f72aba9c1309
#
_cell.length_a   1.000
_cell.length_b   1.000
_cell.length_c   1.000
_cell.angle_alpha   90.00
_cell.angle_beta   90.00
_cell.angle_gamma   90.00
#
_symmetry.space_group_name_H-M   'P 1'
#
loop_
_entity.id
_entity.type
_entity.pdbx_description
1 polymer ?
#
loop_
_entity_poly.entity_id
_entity_poly.type
_entity_poly.pdbx_seq_one_letter_code
_entity_poly.pdbx_strand_id
1 'polypeptide(L)' 'LYRRIKQITGMTPVEYIRDIRMKKAALLLREGKYSVSEVMFMVGFSNTGYFSKCFQKAFGMTPTEFGKGMK' A
#
# COMPACT_ATOMS: atom_id res chain seq x y z
N LEU A 1 18.07 -14.84 -3.25
CA LEU A 1 16.68 -14.38 -3.33
C LEU A 1 16.57 -12.88 -3.48
N TYR A 2 17.35 -12.17 -2.68
CA TYR A 2 17.41 -10.71 -2.75
C TYR A 2 17.83 -10.25 -4.14
N ARG A 3 18.89 -10.87 -4.63
CA ARG A 3 19.44 -10.49 -5.92
C ARG A 3 18.44 -10.75 -7.04
N ARG A 4 17.72 -11.86 -6.93
CA ARG A 4 16.75 -12.24 -7.96
C ARG A 4 15.60 -11.24 -8.02
N ILE A 5 15.10 -10.84 -6.86
CA ILE A 5 14.00 -9.88 -6.80
C ILE A 5 14.41 -8.57 -7.47
N LYS A 6 15.61 -8.09 -7.15
CA LYS A 6 16.08 -6.84 -7.72
C LYS A 6 16.26 -6.94 -9.23
N GLN A 7 16.75 -8.07 -9.71
CA GLN A 7 16.94 -8.25 -11.16
C GLN A 7 15.63 -8.24 -11.92
N ILE A 8 14.61 -8.83 -11.32
CA ILE A 8 13.31 -8.96 -11.99
C ILE A 8 12.51 -7.67 -11.90
N THR A 9 12.45 -7.07 -10.73
CA THR A 9 11.58 -5.92 -10.50
C THR A 9 12.33 -4.60 -10.44
N GLY A 10 13.64 -4.63 -10.22
CA GLY A 10 14.41 -3.41 -10.02
C GLY A 10 14.23 -2.82 -8.65
N MET A 11 13.63 -3.56 -7.73
CA MET A 11 13.37 -3.09 -6.37
C MET A 11 14.21 -3.84 -5.36
N THR A 12 14.48 -3.17 -4.23
CA THR A 12 15.05 -3.86 -3.08
C THR A 12 13.97 -4.73 -2.46
N PRO A 13 14.34 -5.73 -1.64
CA PRO A 13 13.32 -6.56 -0.97
C PRO A 13 12.33 -5.73 -0.14
N VAL A 14 12.81 -4.68 0.51
CA VAL A 14 11.93 -3.82 1.31
C VAL A 14 10.91 -3.10 0.42
N GLU A 15 11.38 -2.58 -0.70
CA GLU A 15 10.49 -1.89 -1.63
C GLU A 15 9.48 -2.85 -2.25
N TYR A 16 9.92 -4.06 -2.55
CA TYR A 16 9.04 -5.06 -3.13
C TYR A 16 7.92 -5.46 -2.15
N ILE A 17 8.28 -5.68 -0.89
CA ILE A 17 7.29 -6.03 0.12
C ILE A 17 6.33 -4.87 0.35
N ARG A 18 6.85 -3.64 0.37
CA ARG A 18 6.02 -2.46 0.53
C ARG A 18 5.03 -2.33 -0.62
N ASP A 19 5.50 -2.59 -1.83
CA ASP A 19 4.63 -2.52 -3.00
C ASP A 19 3.48 -3.52 -2.90
N ILE A 20 3.78 -4.73 -2.46
CA ILE A 20 2.75 -5.76 -2.28
C ILE A 20 1.73 -5.32 -1.23
N ARG A 21 2.22 -4.74 -0.13
CA ARG A 21 1.33 -4.26 0.92
C ARG A 21 0.43 -3.14 0.43
N MET A 22 0.97 -2.25 -0.38
CA MET A 22 0.17 -1.16 -0.93
C MET A 22 -0.90 -1.68 -1.87
N LYS A 23 -0.58 -2.66 -2.69
CA LYS A 23 -1.56 -3.26 -3.58
C LYS A 23 -2.68 -3.94 -2.80
N LYS A 24 -2.33 -4.63 -1.73
CA LYS A 24 -3.34 -5.25 -0.89
C LYS A 24 -4.22 -4.20 -0.22
N ALA A 25 -3.59 -3.11 0.25
CA ALA A 25 -4.34 -2.03 0.87
C ALA A 25 -5.34 -1.44 -0.13
N ALA A 26 -4.91 -1.26 -1.36
CA ALA A 26 -5.80 -0.73 -2.39
C ALA A 26 -7.01 -1.63 -2.61
N LEU A 27 -6.79 -2.94 -2.64
CA LEU A 27 -7.88 -3.88 -2.80
C LEU A 27 -8.87 -3.79 -1.65
N LEU A 28 -8.36 -3.71 -0.42
CA LEU A 28 -9.22 -3.62 0.76
C LEU A 28 -10.01 -2.32 0.76
N LEU A 29 -9.37 -1.22 0.36
CA LEU A 29 -10.07 0.06 0.30
C LEU A 29 -11.14 0.06 -0.79
N ARG A 30 -10.88 -0.62 -1.88
CA ARG A 30 -11.86 -0.72 -2.98
C ARG A 30 -13.13 -1.43 -2.53
N GLU A 31 -12.99 -2.41 -1.67
CA GLU A 31 -14.14 -3.16 -1.19
C GLU A 31 -15.08 -2.30 -0.35
N GLY A 32 -14.54 -1.25 0.27
CA GLY A 32 -15.36 -0.35 1.05
C GLY A 32 -15.85 -0.91 2.37
N LYS A 33 -15.28 -2.03 2.81
CA LYS A 33 -15.68 -2.67 4.06
C LYS A 33 -14.87 -2.19 5.25
N TYR A 34 -13.75 -1.56 5.02
CA TYR A 34 -12.80 -1.22 6.08
C TYR A 34 -12.43 0.25 6.01
N SER A 35 -12.16 0.83 7.18
CA SER A 35 -11.64 2.19 7.24
C SER A 35 -10.17 2.20 6.85
N VAL A 36 -9.64 3.40 6.61
CA VAL A 36 -8.22 3.54 6.28
C VAL A 36 -7.36 2.99 7.42
N SER A 37 -7.73 3.30 8.67
CA SER A 37 -6.98 2.80 9.82
C SER A 37 -6.98 1.27 9.87
N GLU A 38 -8.11 0.67 9.63
CA GLU A 38 -8.21 -0.79 9.63
C GLU A 38 -7.35 -1.40 8.54
N VAL A 39 -7.43 -0.84 7.34
CA VAL A 39 -6.62 -1.33 6.23
C VAL A 39 -5.14 -1.20 6.55
N MET A 40 -4.75 -0.07 7.14
CA MET A 40 -3.37 0.17 7.51
C MET A 40 -2.85 -0.94 8.42
N PHE A 41 -3.59 -1.27 9.47
CA PHE A 41 -3.18 -2.32 10.38
C PHE A 41 -3.20 -3.69 9.72
N MET A 42 -4.17 -3.93 8.87
CA MET A 42 -4.30 -5.22 8.20
C MET A 42 -3.11 -5.52 7.30
N VAL A 43 -2.53 -4.49 6.70
CA VAL A 43 -1.36 -4.70 5.83
C VAL A 43 -0.04 -4.50 6.58
N GLY A 44 -0.08 -4.34 7.90
CA GLY A 44 1.12 -4.35 8.70
C GLY A 44 1.78 -3.00 8.94
N PHE A 45 1.08 -1.92 8.72
CA PHE A 45 1.58 -0.59 9.05
C PHE A 45 1.02 -0.14 10.39
N SER A 46 1.80 0.65 11.12
CA SER A 46 1.37 1.15 12.42
C SER A 46 1.36 2.68 12.50
N ASN A 47 1.83 3.35 11.46
CA ASN A 47 1.90 4.81 11.43
C ASN A 47 1.09 5.32 10.25
N THR A 48 0.02 6.07 10.56
CA THR A 48 -0.88 6.55 9.52
C THR A 48 -0.20 7.49 8.54
N GLY A 49 0.64 8.39 9.04
CA GLY A 49 1.35 9.32 8.18
C GLY A 49 2.26 8.62 7.20
N TYR A 50 2.99 7.64 7.69
CA TYR A 50 3.90 6.87 6.85
C TYR A 50 3.12 6.05 5.82
N PHE A 51 2.05 5.43 6.27
CA PHE A 51 1.19 4.64 5.38
C PHE A 51 0.63 5.51 4.26
N SER A 52 0.10 6.66 4.60
CA SER A 52 -0.44 7.59 3.61
C SER A 52 0.62 8.02 2.60
N LYS A 53 1.81 8.29 3.10
CA LYS A 53 2.91 8.72 2.24
C LYS A 53 3.27 7.63 1.23
N CYS A 54 3.39 6.39 1.72
CA CYS A 54 3.72 5.27 0.86
C CYS A 54 2.62 5.03 -0.16
N PHE A 55 1.38 5.13 0.27
CA PHE A 55 0.24 4.92 -0.62
C PHE A 55 0.20 6.00 -1.71
N GLN A 56 0.39 7.24 -1.31
CA GLN A 56 0.40 8.34 -2.26
C GLN A 56 1.52 8.20 -3.28
N LYS A 57 2.68 7.77 -2.83
CA LYS A 57 3.80 7.54 -3.72
C LYS A 57 3.51 6.42 -4.71
N ALA A 58 2.79 5.39 -4.27
CA ALA A 58 2.51 4.24 -5.11
C ALA A 58 1.37 4.51 -6.10
N PHE A 59 0.36 5.25 -5.68
CA PHE A 59 -0.85 5.40 -6.48
C PHE A 59 -1.19 6.85 -6.86
N GLY A 60 -0.45 7.81 -6.35
CA GLY A 60 -0.67 9.21 -6.70
C GLY A 60 -1.82 9.87 -5.94
N MET A 61 -2.38 9.19 -4.96
CA MET A 61 -3.44 9.76 -4.14
C MET A 61 -3.40 9.13 -2.76
N THR A 62 -4.01 9.81 -1.79
CA THR A 62 -4.04 9.31 -0.41
C THR A 62 -5.00 8.13 -0.31
N PRO A 63 -4.85 7.29 0.72
CA PRO A 63 -5.79 6.18 0.91
C PRO A 63 -7.24 6.66 1.06
N THR A 64 -7.43 7.79 1.72
CA THR A 64 -8.78 8.34 1.88
C THR A 64 -9.38 8.73 0.54
N GLU A 65 -8.59 9.42 -0.28
CA GLU A 65 -9.04 9.81 -1.60
C GLU A 65 -9.32 8.60 -2.49
N PHE A 66 -8.48 7.60 -2.37
CA PHE A 66 -8.64 6.39 -3.17
C PHE A 66 -9.96 5.69 -2.85
N GLY A 67 -10.25 5.56 -1.56
CA GLY A 67 -11.50 4.92 -1.14
C GLY A 67 -12.72 5.68 -1.58
N LYS A 68 -12.68 7.00 -1.52
CA LYS A 68 -13.78 7.83 -1.96
C LYS A 68 -13.90 7.86 -3.47
N GLY A 69 -12.76 7.89 -4.14
CA GLY A 69 -12.75 8.00 -5.59
C GLY A 69 -13.28 6.79 -6.31
N MET A 70 -13.38 5.67 -5.62
CA MET A 70 -13.90 4.45 -6.22
C MET A 70 -15.42 4.38 -6.20
N LYS A 71 -16.04 5.36 -5.66
CA LYS A 71 -17.51 5.43 -5.64
C LYS A 71 -18.08 6.06 -6.93
#